data_e35f16dc7c3e8af4018c67a8efcc33b6
#
_entry.id   e35f16dc7c3e8af4018c67a8efcc33b6
#
_cell.length_a   1.000
_cell.length_b   1.000
_cell.length_c   1.000
_cell.angle_alpha   90.00
_cell.angle_beta   90.00
_cell.angle_gamma   90.00
#
_symmetry.space_group_name_H-M   'P 1'
#
loop_
_entity.id
_entity.type
_entity.pdbx_description
1 polymer ?
#
loop_
_entity_poly.entity_id
_entity_poly.type
_entity_poly.pdbx_seq_one_letter_code
_entity_poly.pdbx_strand_id
1 'polypeptide(L)'
;MRGVSLNESFKASDSRGTFLKILKYEDLSGIQDFELQEVFFTSSPKGTVRGMHLQIGPAANWRLVQVLHGTVFDVLLDLRPGEETYSRTQINLLSEENPQTL
;
A
#
# COMPACT_ATOMS: atom_id res chain seq x y z
N MET A 1 -0.96 13.43 -2.74
CA MET A 1 -2.17 12.94 -3.48
C MET A 1 -3.27 12.68 -2.47
N ARG A 2 -4.42 13.29 -2.61
CA ARG A 2 -5.55 13.10 -1.67
C ARG A 2 -6.03 11.64 -1.71
N GLY A 3 -6.38 11.07 -0.55
CA GLY A 3 -6.80 9.67 -0.45
C GLY A 3 -5.66 8.66 -0.49
N VAL A 4 -4.42 9.12 -0.44
CA VAL A 4 -3.23 8.29 -0.29
C VAL A 4 -2.55 8.63 1.03
N SER A 5 -2.28 7.65 1.84
CA SER A 5 -1.54 7.80 3.10
C SER A 5 -0.50 6.72 3.23
N LEU A 6 0.62 7.06 3.84
CA LEU A 6 1.70 6.15 4.16
C LEU A 6 1.85 6.11 5.68
N ASN A 7 1.58 4.96 6.27
CA ASN A 7 1.56 4.77 7.72
C ASN A 7 2.66 3.81 8.15
N GLU A 8 3.39 4.16 9.21
CA GLU A 8 4.40 3.28 9.78
C GLU A 8 3.76 2.06 10.44
N SER A 9 4.33 0.89 10.18
CA SER A 9 3.93 -0.36 10.79
C SER A 9 4.78 -0.66 12.02
N PHE A 10 4.17 -1.19 13.08
CA PHE A 10 4.92 -1.60 14.26
C PHE A 10 5.80 -2.81 13.95
N LYS A 11 7.11 -2.66 14.18
CA LYS A 11 8.11 -3.72 14.04
C LYS A 11 8.92 -3.83 15.33
N ALA A 12 9.13 -5.04 15.79
CA ALA A 12 10.02 -5.37 16.91
C ALA A 12 10.91 -6.55 16.54
N SER A 13 12.16 -6.52 16.93
CA SER A 13 13.14 -7.58 16.67
C SER A 13 13.93 -7.91 17.91
N ASP A 14 14.20 -9.19 18.11
CA ASP A 14 15.09 -9.72 19.15
C ASP A 14 15.87 -10.93 18.61
N SER A 15 16.56 -11.70 19.51
CA SER A 15 17.33 -12.88 19.11
C SER A 15 16.49 -14.00 18.50
N ARG A 16 15.18 -13.97 18.66
CA ARG A 16 14.24 -14.96 18.09
C ARG A 16 13.78 -14.60 16.68
N GLY A 17 13.99 -13.35 16.23
CA GLY A 17 13.57 -12.84 14.93
C GLY A 17 12.78 -11.54 15.01
N THR A 18 11.92 -11.33 14.03
CA THR A 18 11.17 -10.09 13.86
C THR A 18 9.67 -10.32 13.98
N PHE A 19 9.03 -9.44 14.71
CA PHE A 19 7.57 -9.32 14.79
C PHE A 19 7.13 -8.06 14.04
N LEU A 20 6.19 -8.18 13.12
CA LEU A 20 5.64 -7.10 12.35
C LEU A 20 4.10 -7.12 12.45
N LYS A 21 3.50 -6.01 12.89
CA LYS A 21 2.06 -5.84 12.77
C LYS A 21 1.72 -5.32 11.38
N ILE A 22 1.15 -6.18 10.56
CA ILE A 22 0.80 -5.88 9.18
C ILE A 22 -0.40 -4.91 9.11
N LEU A 23 -1.39 -5.12 9.98
CA LEU A 23 -2.62 -4.36 9.98
C LEU A 23 -3.21 -4.31 11.39
N LYS A 24 -3.68 -3.14 11.80
CA LYS A 24 -4.53 -2.96 12.98
C LYS A 24 -5.87 -2.39 12.52
N TYR A 25 -6.93 -2.81 13.15
CA TYR A 25 -8.27 -2.27 12.87
C TYR A 25 -8.33 -0.74 13.06
N GLU A 26 -7.61 -0.22 14.06
CA GLU A 26 -7.52 1.20 14.35
C GLU A 26 -6.97 2.01 13.16
N ASP A 27 -6.03 1.42 12.40
CA ASP A 27 -5.43 2.07 11.23
C ASP A 27 -6.45 2.26 10.09
N LEU A 28 -7.53 1.49 10.10
CA LEU A 28 -8.62 1.54 9.12
C LEU A 28 -9.76 2.47 9.51
N SER A 29 -9.86 2.82 10.79
CA SER A 29 -10.99 3.60 11.33
C SER A 29 -11.15 4.99 10.73
N GLY A 30 -10.09 5.54 10.13
CA GLY A 30 -10.11 6.82 9.45
C GLY A 30 -10.47 6.75 7.95
N ILE A 31 -10.64 5.55 7.41
CA ILE A 31 -10.97 5.35 5.99
C ILE A 31 -12.47 5.14 5.86
N GLN A 32 -13.14 6.15 5.31
CA GLN A 32 -14.59 6.08 5.09
C GLN A 32 -14.93 4.97 4.09
N ASP A 33 -15.98 4.21 4.39
CA ASP A 33 -16.51 3.14 3.53
C ASP A 33 -15.47 2.03 3.22
N PHE A 34 -14.49 1.83 4.12
CA PHE A 34 -13.55 0.72 3.99
C PHE A 34 -14.18 -0.56 4.54
N GLU A 35 -14.21 -1.59 3.72
CA GLU A 35 -14.58 -2.95 4.10
C GLU A 35 -13.51 -3.93 3.65
N LEU A 36 -12.94 -4.71 4.58
CA LEU A 36 -11.93 -5.71 4.26
C LEU A 36 -12.59 -6.92 3.57
N GLN A 37 -12.39 -7.04 2.26
CA GLN A 37 -12.94 -8.11 1.44
C GLN A 37 -11.94 -9.25 1.23
N GLU A 38 -10.68 -8.93 1.01
CA GLU A 38 -9.68 -9.89 0.59
C GLU A 38 -8.30 -9.52 1.12
N VAL A 39 -7.52 -10.51 1.53
CA VAL A 39 -6.11 -10.38 1.89
C VAL A 39 -5.31 -11.41 1.12
N PHE A 40 -4.29 -10.99 0.39
CA PHE A 40 -3.39 -11.88 -0.32
C PHE A 40 -1.97 -11.32 -0.35
N PHE A 41 -1.01 -12.14 -0.69
CA PHE A 41 0.34 -11.69 -0.97
C PHE A 41 0.84 -12.25 -2.29
N THR A 42 1.79 -11.56 -2.90
CA THR A 42 2.50 -12.01 -4.09
C THR A 42 3.99 -12.01 -3.85
N SER A 43 4.69 -12.93 -4.51
CA SER A 43 6.13 -12.94 -4.56
C SER A 43 6.57 -12.76 -6.02
N SER A 44 7.63 -11.98 -6.23
CA SER A 44 8.14 -11.69 -7.56
C SER A 44 9.66 -11.66 -7.56
N PRO A 45 10.31 -12.16 -8.61
CA PRO A 45 11.75 -12.00 -8.79
C PRO A 45 12.14 -10.51 -8.88
N LYS A 46 13.39 -10.21 -8.52
CA LYS A 46 13.97 -8.87 -8.72
C LYS A 46 13.83 -8.41 -10.18
N GLY A 47 13.47 -7.17 -10.37
CA GLY A 47 13.29 -6.55 -11.69
C GLY A 47 11.91 -6.79 -12.33
N THR A 48 11.01 -7.49 -11.63
CA THR A 48 9.63 -7.62 -12.11
C THR A 48 8.91 -6.28 -12.09
N VAL A 49 8.22 -5.98 -13.17
CA VAL A 49 7.31 -4.83 -13.29
C VAL A 49 5.88 -5.36 -13.42
N ARG A 50 4.98 -4.80 -12.59
CA ARG A 50 3.55 -5.11 -12.62
C ARG A 50 2.76 -3.82 -12.73
N GLY A 51 1.80 -3.77 -13.59
CA GLY A 51 0.91 -2.60 -13.71
C GLY A 51 1.02 -1.94 -15.07
N MET A 52 0.48 -0.73 -15.22
CA MET A 52 -0.40 -0.09 -14.22
C MET A 52 -1.76 -0.81 -14.19
N HIS A 53 -2.42 -0.86 -13.02
CA HIS A 53 -3.74 -1.47 -12.88
C HIS A 53 -4.74 -0.44 -12.36
N LEU A 54 -5.95 -0.48 -12.87
CA LEU A 54 -7.04 0.39 -12.47
C LEU A 54 -8.34 -0.42 -12.35
N GLN A 55 -9.09 -0.17 -11.28
CA GLN A 55 -10.46 -0.62 -11.13
C GLN A 55 -11.37 0.58 -11.09
N ILE A 56 -12.44 0.56 -11.87
CA ILE A 56 -13.37 1.67 -12.06
C ILE A 56 -14.82 1.26 -11.78
N GLY A 57 -15.66 2.26 -11.58
CA GLY A 57 -17.08 2.07 -11.35
C GLY A 57 -17.35 1.19 -10.12
N PRO A 58 -18.27 0.22 -10.21
CA PRO A 58 -18.61 -0.64 -9.06
C PRO A 58 -17.46 -1.52 -8.56
N ALA A 59 -16.43 -1.71 -9.37
CA ALA A 59 -15.24 -2.48 -8.97
C ALA A 59 -14.15 -1.62 -8.32
N ALA A 60 -14.34 -0.30 -8.24
CA ALA A 60 -13.40 0.58 -7.55
C ALA A 60 -13.37 0.24 -6.06
N ASN A 61 -12.17 0.07 -5.51
CA ASN A 61 -11.99 -0.29 -4.11
C ASN A 61 -10.74 0.36 -3.51
N TRP A 62 -10.69 0.37 -2.19
CA TRP A 62 -9.49 0.68 -1.45
C TRP A 62 -8.46 -0.43 -1.58
N ARG A 63 -7.19 -0.07 -1.51
CA ARG A 63 -6.08 -1.02 -1.42
C ARG A 63 -5.12 -0.59 -0.35
N LEU A 64 -4.69 -1.54 0.45
CA LEU A 64 -3.58 -1.42 1.38
C LEU A 64 -2.42 -2.24 0.83
N VAL A 65 -1.27 -1.62 0.71
CA VAL A 65 -0.06 -2.27 0.15
C VAL A 65 1.06 -2.21 1.17
N GLN A 66 1.65 -3.36 1.45
CA GLN A 66 2.81 -3.47 2.33
C GLN A 66 3.84 -4.43 1.74
N VAL A 67 5.12 -4.14 1.92
CA VAL A 67 6.23 -5.03 1.54
C VAL A 67 6.71 -5.79 2.77
N LEU A 68 6.60 -7.11 2.71
CA LEU A 68 7.03 -8.01 3.79
C LEU A 68 8.50 -8.45 3.64
N HIS A 69 9.00 -8.52 2.41
CA HIS A 69 10.36 -8.89 2.09
C HIS A 69 10.85 -8.14 0.84
N GLY A 70 12.07 -7.62 0.90
CA GLY A 70 12.67 -6.87 -0.19
C GLY A 70 12.25 -5.40 -0.25
N THR A 71 12.27 -4.84 -1.46
CA THR A 71 11.99 -3.43 -1.72
C THR A 71 11.21 -3.27 -3.01
N VAL A 72 10.22 -2.40 -3.01
CA VAL A 72 9.34 -2.12 -4.15
C VAL A 72 9.19 -0.61 -4.36
N PHE A 73 9.30 -0.16 -5.59
CA PHE A 73 8.78 1.15 -6.02
C PHE A 73 7.31 0.99 -6.37
N ASP A 74 6.46 1.58 -5.56
CA ASP A 74 5.04 1.67 -5.86
C ASP A 74 4.74 3.03 -6.51
N VAL A 75 4.13 3.00 -7.68
CA VAL A 75 3.85 4.19 -8.48
C VAL A 75 2.35 4.37 -8.62
N LEU A 76 1.85 5.45 -8.05
CA LEU A 76 0.46 5.86 -8.16
C LEU A 76 0.31 6.95 -9.22
N LEU A 77 -0.68 6.80 -10.09
CA LEU A 77 -1.10 7.80 -11.06
C LEU A 77 -2.52 8.26 -10.71
N ASP A 78 -2.70 9.54 -10.49
CA ASP A 78 -4.04 10.10 -10.22
C ASP A 78 -4.82 10.29 -11.52
N LEU A 79 -5.90 9.54 -11.65
CA LEU A 79 -6.81 9.61 -12.80
C LEU A 79 -8.18 10.20 -12.45
N ARG A 80 -8.31 10.86 -11.28
CA ARG A 80 -9.56 11.48 -10.84
C ARG A 80 -9.71 12.88 -11.44
N PRO A 81 -10.66 13.10 -12.37
CA PRO A 81 -10.89 14.41 -12.95
C PRO A 81 -11.30 15.43 -11.88
N GLY A 82 -10.71 16.61 -11.92
CA GLY A 82 -10.99 17.69 -10.96
C GLY A 82 -10.09 17.72 -9.73
N GLU A 83 -9.26 16.71 -9.50
CA GLU A 83 -8.23 16.77 -8.45
C GLU A 83 -7.02 17.60 -8.92
N GLU A 84 -6.40 18.33 -7.99
CA GLU A 84 -5.17 19.09 -8.29
C GLU A 84 -4.01 18.21 -8.75
N THR A 85 -4.05 16.94 -8.35
CA THR A 85 -3.05 15.92 -8.70
C THR A 85 -3.40 15.11 -9.92
N TYR A 86 -4.47 15.47 -10.65
CA TYR A 86 -4.85 14.78 -11.89
C TYR A 86 -3.67 14.66 -12.87
N SER A 87 -3.47 13.46 -13.41
CA SER A 87 -2.34 13.11 -14.29
C SER A 87 -0.94 13.23 -13.67
N ARG A 88 -0.84 13.41 -12.35
CA ARG A 88 0.44 13.38 -11.64
C ARG A 88 0.70 12.01 -11.05
N THR A 89 1.98 11.69 -10.94
CA THR A 89 2.43 10.46 -10.27
C THR A 89 2.97 10.76 -8.87
N GLN A 90 2.79 9.80 -7.97
CA GLN A 90 3.45 9.72 -6.68
C GLN A 90 4.21 8.41 -6.62
N ILE A 91 5.47 8.45 -6.21
CA ILE A 91 6.32 7.26 -6.05
C ILE A 91 6.55 7.04 -4.56
N ASN A 92 6.28 5.81 -4.10
CA ASN A 92 6.51 5.38 -2.74
C ASN A 92 7.55 4.24 -2.76
N LEU A 93 8.57 4.36 -1.92
CA LEU A 93 9.54 3.29 -1.71
C LEU A 93 9.10 2.48 -0.50
N LEU A 94 8.60 1.29 -0.74
CA LEU A 94 8.15 0.36 0.30
C LEU A 94 9.21 -0.72 0.52
N SER A 95 9.57 -1.00 1.76
CA SER A 95 10.62 -1.99 2.07
C SER A 95 10.39 -2.70 3.41
N GLU A 96 10.97 -3.87 3.54
CA GLU A 96 11.01 -4.61 4.81
C GLU A 96 11.84 -3.92 5.89
N GLU A 97 12.81 -3.10 5.52
CA GLU A 97 13.67 -2.38 6.47
C GLU A 97 12.95 -1.23 7.15
N ASN A 98 12.07 -0.56 6.41
CA ASN A 98 11.20 0.50 6.92
C ASN A 98 9.75 0.15 6.58
N PRO A 99 9.13 -0.75 7.35
CA PRO A 99 7.81 -1.27 7.01
C PRO A 99 6.75 -0.19 7.16
N GLN A 100 6.08 0.09 6.05
CA GLN A 100 5.00 1.05 5.95
C GLN A 100 3.84 0.43 5.17
N THR A 101 2.62 0.86 5.49
CA THR A 101 1.41 0.53 4.75
C THR A 101 0.96 1.75 3.96
N LEU A 102 0.82 1.58 2.65
CA LEU A 102 0.31 2.56 1.70
C LEU A 102 -1.17 2.36 1.51
#